data_8fde13a568539945a5368b17ea8889b5
#
_entry.id   8fde13a568539945a5368b17ea8889b5
#
_cell.length_a   1.000
_cell.length_b   1.000
_cell.length_c   1.000
_cell.angle_alpha   90.00
_cell.angle_beta   90.00
_cell.angle_gamma   90.00
#
_symmetry.space_group_name_H-M   'P 1'
#
loop_
_entity.id
_entity.type
_entity.pdbx_description
1 polymer ?
#
loop_
_entity_poly.entity_id
_entity_poly.type
_entity_poly.pdbx_seq_one_letter_code
_entity_poly.pdbx_strand_id
1 'polypeptide(L)'
;MKKVWVMMLATLMVSSTMMAGNVKKSTTLPIEGEIVKASHPMIQYVGRVSFAKNPDVASFNYPGTTIEASFQGSSLKMLCSPKTGYFMAQIDGCEPFKVGFNAERDSVVTLAAALPKGVHHAKVMYVIEGLFRKPEFRGFVLDKGCHLVEAPALPERKIEFIGNLITCGYGVESINRSDPFEDETENHWLTYANIVSDSLKAQHTSISRSGIGVYRNYNGPKTGDADNMPWQYEYTLFDQHDEKWDFAKYQPQLVCINLGTNDLSTKNYDIQLYEKNYRMFLKTVRSKYPHAKIVMLTGPMLGEKESSKQRTVLDRICADANKTDKNIYRFDFSFQKGDLGYGASWHPSMLQHRKMAAELLPFLRKLMNWN
;
A
#
# COMPACT_ATOMS: atom_id res chain seq x y z
N MET A 1 37.74 -42.66 -10.12
CA MET A 1 37.80 -41.23 -10.48
C MET A 1 36.38 -40.68 -10.42
N LYS A 2 36.01 -40.04 -9.31
CA LYS A 2 34.69 -39.41 -9.10
C LYS A 2 34.79 -37.96 -9.50
N LYS A 3 34.07 -37.53 -10.55
CA LYS A 3 33.95 -36.14 -10.99
C LYS A 3 32.98 -35.43 -10.03
N VAL A 4 33.49 -34.50 -9.23
CA VAL A 4 32.70 -33.57 -8.42
C VAL A 4 32.32 -32.41 -9.31
N TRP A 5 31.02 -32.24 -9.55
CA TRP A 5 30.48 -31.04 -10.19
C TRP A 5 30.31 -29.97 -9.13
N VAL A 6 31.10 -28.92 -9.19
CA VAL A 6 30.93 -27.70 -8.40
C VAL A 6 29.93 -26.85 -9.15
N MET A 7 28.70 -26.75 -8.61
CA MET A 7 27.70 -25.78 -9.06
C MET A 7 28.11 -24.39 -8.53
N MET A 8 28.64 -23.56 -9.39
CA MET A 8 28.87 -22.14 -9.12
C MET A 8 27.50 -21.43 -9.08
N LEU A 9 27.00 -21.12 -7.89
CA LEU A 9 25.90 -20.17 -7.69
C LEU A 9 26.46 -18.76 -7.96
N ALA A 10 26.16 -18.22 -9.12
CA ALA A 10 26.39 -16.82 -9.41
C ALA A 10 25.36 -15.99 -8.63
N THR A 11 25.76 -15.52 -7.46
CA THR A 11 25.03 -14.49 -6.70
C THR A 11 25.22 -13.17 -7.45
N LEU A 12 24.21 -12.78 -8.24
CA LEU A 12 24.11 -11.41 -8.74
C LEU A 12 23.82 -10.50 -7.53
N MET A 13 24.86 -9.97 -6.91
CA MET A 13 24.75 -8.79 -6.08
C MET A 13 24.49 -7.59 -6.98
N VAL A 14 23.22 -7.28 -7.24
CA VAL A 14 22.84 -5.97 -7.72
C VAL A 14 22.98 -5.03 -6.54
N SER A 15 24.11 -4.35 -6.47
CA SER A 15 24.34 -3.21 -5.58
C SER A 15 23.49 -2.03 -6.09
N SER A 16 22.20 -2.03 -5.79
CA SER A 16 21.41 -0.82 -5.92
C SER A 16 21.68 0.05 -4.70
N THR A 17 22.65 0.92 -4.80
CA THR A 17 22.69 2.15 -4.01
C THR A 17 21.46 2.97 -4.42
N MET A 18 20.32 2.71 -3.79
CA MET A 18 19.23 3.68 -3.80
C MET A 18 19.71 4.87 -2.96
N MET A 19 20.33 5.83 -3.62
CA MET A 19 20.38 7.19 -3.13
C MET A 19 18.93 7.62 -2.98
N ALA A 20 18.59 8.32 -1.89
CA ALA A 20 17.33 9.04 -1.78
C ALA A 20 17.21 9.92 -3.03
N GLY A 21 16.47 9.43 -4.02
CA GLY A 21 16.38 10.07 -5.32
C GLY A 21 15.75 11.44 -5.12
N ASN A 22 16.27 12.47 -5.77
CA ASN A 22 15.72 13.81 -5.70
C ASN A 22 14.24 13.77 -6.02
N VAL A 23 13.40 14.13 -5.04
CA VAL A 23 11.94 14.25 -5.22
C VAL A 23 11.68 15.35 -6.24
N LYS A 24 11.01 15.04 -7.33
CA LYS A 24 10.53 16.05 -8.27
C LYS A 24 9.42 16.85 -7.61
N LYS A 25 9.66 18.13 -7.34
CA LYS A 25 8.71 19.02 -6.67
C LYS A 25 7.74 19.65 -7.66
N SER A 26 6.51 19.85 -7.23
CA SER A 26 5.47 20.53 -8.02
C SER A 26 5.72 22.04 -8.14
N THR A 27 5.22 22.62 -9.22
CA THR A 27 5.26 24.05 -9.51
C THR A 27 3.85 24.60 -9.70
N THR A 28 3.64 25.85 -9.29
CA THR A 28 2.35 26.56 -9.38
C THR A 28 2.27 27.52 -10.58
N LEU A 29 3.23 27.45 -11.49
CA LEU A 29 3.26 28.29 -12.71
C LEU A 29 2.03 28.03 -13.58
N PRO A 30 1.69 28.97 -14.50
CA PRO A 30 0.61 28.73 -15.45
C PRO A 30 0.73 27.35 -16.08
N ILE A 31 -0.40 26.63 -16.10
CA ILE A 31 -0.44 25.28 -16.65
C ILE A 31 -0.51 25.41 -18.17
N GLU A 32 0.59 25.08 -18.83
CA GLU A 32 0.64 24.98 -20.28
C GLU A 32 0.29 23.57 -20.72
N GLY A 33 -0.67 23.46 -21.64
CA GLY A 33 -1.18 22.20 -22.18
C GLY A 33 -2.68 22.02 -22.02
N GLU A 34 -3.18 20.86 -22.39
CA GLU A 34 -4.59 20.47 -22.29
C GLU A 34 -4.82 19.60 -21.06
N ILE A 35 -5.73 20.03 -20.18
CA ILE A 35 -6.06 19.28 -18.96
C ILE A 35 -7.06 18.18 -19.32
N VAL A 36 -6.67 16.94 -19.02
CA VAL A 36 -7.55 15.78 -19.05
C VAL A 36 -7.98 15.51 -17.60
N LYS A 37 -9.28 15.71 -17.32
CA LYS A 37 -9.83 15.57 -15.96
C LYS A 37 -9.64 14.17 -15.38
N ALA A 38 -9.58 14.07 -14.05
CA ALA A 38 -9.44 12.80 -13.37
C ALA A 38 -10.57 11.79 -13.66
N SER A 39 -11.76 12.28 -14.02
CA SER A 39 -12.91 11.44 -14.40
C SER A 39 -12.85 10.87 -15.82
N HIS A 40 -11.79 11.16 -16.59
CA HIS A 40 -11.69 10.69 -17.97
C HIS A 40 -11.72 9.14 -18.02
N PRO A 41 -12.55 8.52 -18.90
CA PRO A 41 -12.78 7.06 -18.87
C PRO A 41 -11.56 6.21 -19.21
N MET A 42 -10.52 6.78 -19.83
CA MET A 42 -9.25 6.09 -20.11
C MET A 42 -8.26 6.15 -18.96
N ILE A 43 -8.59 6.79 -17.84
CA ILE A 43 -7.80 6.74 -16.61
C ILE A 43 -8.31 5.57 -15.76
N GLN A 44 -7.41 4.66 -15.43
CA GLN A 44 -7.70 3.50 -14.60
C GLN A 44 -7.27 3.76 -13.16
N TYR A 45 -8.07 3.30 -12.21
CA TYR A 45 -7.79 3.41 -10.77
C TYR A 45 -7.77 2.06 -10.11
N VAL A 46 -6.79 1.84 -9.23
CA VAL A 46 -6.76 0.71 -8.29
C VAL A 46 -6.68 1.29 -6.89
N GLY A 47 -7.64 0.95 -6.03
CA GLY A 47 -7.78 1.52 -4.69
C GLY A 47 -9.13 2.17 -4.48
N ARG A 48 -9.35 2.69 -3.29
CA ARG A 48 -10.58 3.40 -2.94
C ARG A 48 -10.47 4.86 -3.36
N VAL A 49 -11.27 5.24 -4.34
CA VAL A 49 -11.30 6.59 -4.91
C VAL A 49 -12.72 7.12 -4.86
N SER A 50 -12.88 8.36 -4.42
CA SER A 50 -14.15 9.08 -4.35
C SER A 50 -14.20 10.19 -5.39
N PHE A 51 -15.33 10.28 -6.09
CA PHE A 51 -15.72 11.39 -6.94
C PHE A 51 -16.98 12.11 -6.40
N ALA A 52 -17.42 11.74 -5.18
CA ALA A 52 -18.68 12.22 -4.61
C ALA A 52 -18.69 13.74 -4.39
N LYS A 53 -17.55 14.30 -3.95
CA LYS A 53 -17.42 15.73 -3.66
C LYS A 53 -17.28 16.59 -4.90
N ASN A 54 -16.58 16.09 -5.90
CA ASN A 54 -16.39 16.74 -7.19
C ASN A 54 -16.23 15.66 -8.27
N PRO A 55 -17.14 15.56 -9.26
CA PRO A 55 -17.11 14.51 -10.27
C PRO A 55 -15.89 14.57 -11.19
N ASP A 56 -15.16 15.69 -11.23
CA ASP A 56 -13.99 15.88 -12.06
C ASP A 56 -12.67 15.68 -11.30
N VAL A 57 -12.72 15.39 -10.00
CA VAL A 57 -11.56 15.28 -9.10
C VAL A 57 -11.60 13.97 -8.33
N ALA A 58 -10.53 13.21 -8.41
CA ALA A 58 -10.39 11.95 -7.67
C ALA A 58 -9.80 12.22 -6.28
N SER A 59 -10.57 11.94 -5.22
CA SER A 59 -10.12 12.01 -3.83
C SER A 59 -9.80 10.61 -3.31
N PHE A 60 -8.72 10.46 -2.58
CA PHE A 60 -8.26 9.19 -1.98
C PHE A 60 -7.37 9.49 -0.79
N ASN A 61 -7.15 8.54 0.12
CA ASN A 61 -6.22 8.73 1.24
C ASN A 61 -5.58 7.44 1.75
N TYR A 62 -5.89 6.30 1.14
CA TYR A 62 -5.16 5.07 1.42
C TYR A 62 -3.88 4.99 0.58
N PRO A 63 -2.73 4.60 1.19
CA PRO A 63 -1.49 4.35 0.44
C PRO A 63 -1.67 3.18 -0.53
N GLY A 64 -0.92 3.17 -1.62
CA GLY A 64 -1.05 2.15 -2.66
C GLY A 64 -2.15 2.45 -3.69
N THR A 65 -2.95 3.53 -3.50
CA THR A 65 -3.89 3.95 -4.54
C THR A 65 -3.14 4.29 -5.82
N THR A 66 -3.46 3.59 -6.90
CA THR A 66 -2.74 3.67 -8.18
C THR A 66 -3.62 4.30 -9.26
N ILE A 67 -3.01 5.14 -10.07
CA ILE A 67 -3.60 5.83 -11.21
C ILE A 67 -2.79 5.42 -12.44
N GLU A 68 -3.43 4.85 -13.45
CA GLU A 68 -2.77 4.43 -14.68
C GLU A 68 -3.45 5.06 -15.90
N ALA A 69 -2.65 5.46 -16.88
CA ALA A 69 -3.13 5.96 -18.16
C ALA A 69 -2.10 5.75 -19.25
N SER A 70 -2.56 5.50 -20.47
CA SER A 70 -1.71 5.57 -21.66
C SER A 70 -2.00 6.85 -22.43
N PHE A 71 -0.98 7.45 -23.03
CA PHE A 71 -1.09 8.70 -23.76
C PHE A 71 -0.27 8.68 -25.03
N GLN A 72 -0.77 9.37 -26.04
CA GLN A 72 -0.01 9.65 -27.25
C GLN A 72 0.66 11.03 -27.09
N GLY A 73 1.96 11.08 -27.29
CA GLY A 73 2.69 12.33 -27.17
C GLY A 73 4.13 12.11 -26.72
N SER A 74 4.80 13.19 -26.31
CA SER A 74 6.18 13.16 -25.83
C SER A 74 6.33 13.70 -24.42
N SER A 75 5.25 14.20 -23.82
CA SER A 75 5.27 14.70 -22.45
C SER A 75 3.97 14.39 -21.73
N LEU A 76 4.07 14.31 -20.40
CA LEU A 76 2.95 14.14 -19.48
C LEU A 76 3.26 14.91 -18.20
N LYS A 77 2.30 15.71 -17.75
CA LYS A 77 2.32 16.32 -16.42
C LYS A 77 1.14 15.81 -15.60
N MET A 78 1.28 15.81 -14.28
CA MET A 78 0.23 15.44 -13.33
C MET A 78 -0.18 16.70 -12.56
N LEU A 79 -1.49 16.95 -12.45
CA LEU A 79 -2.09 18.07 -11.72
C LEU A 79 -2.77 17.57 -10.46
N CYS A 80 -2.42 18.14 -9.32
CA CYS A 80 -3.01 17.84 -8.02
C CYS A 80 -3.42 19.09 -7.26
N SER A 81 -4.32 18.92 -6.31
CA SER A 81 -4.74 19.93 -5.33
C SER A 81 -3.60 20.29 -4.36
N PRO A 82 -3.77 21.39 -3.59
CA PRO A 82 -2.77 21.80 -2.60
C PRO A 82 -2.43 20.68 -1.63
N LYS A 83 -1.15 20.55 -1.29
CA LYS A 83 -0.65 19.62 -0.25
C LYS A 83 -1.13 18.17 -0.40
N THR A 84 -1.32 17.70 -1.64
CA THR A 84 -1.74 16.31 -1.89
C THR A 84 -0.73 15.30 -1.34
N GLY A 85 0.57 15.60 -1.34
CA GLY A 85 1.61 14.73 -0.80
C GLY A 85 2.45 14.03 -1.87
N TYR A 86 2.79 12.77 -1.67
CA TYR A 86 3.81 12.10 -2.45
C TYR A 86 3.29 10.91 -3.25
N PHE A 87 3.89 10.72 -4.43
CA PHE A 87 3.64 9.58 -5.30
C PHE A 87 4.97 8.98 -5.79
N MET A 88 4.95 7.70 -6.13
CA MET A 88 5.92 7.10 -7.04
C MET A 88 5.31 7.06 -8.43
N ALA A 89 6.07 7.48 -9.43
CA ALA A 89 5.67 7.46 -10.83
C ALA A 89 6.62 6.59 -11.65
N GLN A 90 6.08 5.85 -12.60
CA GLN A 90 6.82 5.00 -13.52
C GLN A 90 6.27 5.20 -14.92
N ILE A 91 7.15 5.45 -15.89
CA ILE A 91 6.81 5.62 -17.30
C ILE A 91 7.38 4.44 -18.08
N ASP A 92 6.55 3.78 -18.88
CA ASP A 92 6.94 2.65 -19.74
C ASP A 92 7.67 1.50 -19.02
N GLY A 93 7.38 1.30 -17.72
CA GLY A 93 8.06 0.30 -16.93
C GLY A 93 9.53 0.61 -16.60
N CYS A 94 10.01 1.82 -16.89
CA CYS A 94 11.35 2.27 -16.53
C CYS A 94 11.50 2.43 -15.00
N GLU A 95 12.69 2.86 -14.55
CA GLU A 95 12.96 3.10 -13.12
C GLU A 95 11.96 4.08 -12.53
N PRO A 96 11.27 3.74 -11.43
CA PRO A 96 10.31 4.61 -10.78
C PRO A 96 11.02 5.78 -10.07
N PHE A 97 10.33 6.90 -9.97
CA PHE A 97 10.83 8.10 -9.31
C PHE A 97 9.74 8.74 -8.43
N LYS A 98 10.18 9.43 -7.37
CA LYS A 98 9.27 10.09 -6.43
C LYS A 98 8.91 11.50 -6.89
N VAL A 99 7.64 11.86 -6.72
CA VAL A 99 7.11 13.20 -6.99
C VAL A 99 6.35 13.71 -5.77
N GLY A 100 6.40 15.03 -5.51
CA GLY A 100 5.78 15.65 -4.34
C GLY A 100 4.96 16.89 -4.69
N PHE A 101 3.73 16.94 -4.15
CA PHE A 101 2.77 18.02 -4.29
C PHE A 101 2.56 18.70 -2.93
N ASN A 102 3.49 19.58 -2.54
CA ASN A 102 3.46 20.28 -1.25
C ASN A 102 3.13 21.77 -1.38
N ALA A 103 2.81 22.26 -2.58
CA ALA A 103 2.42 23.65 -2.81
C ALA A 103 1.10 23.99 -2.13
N GLU A 104 0.93 25.27 -1.78
CA GLU A 104 -0.30 25.82 -1.17
C GLU A 104 -1.43 26.05 -2.19
N ARG A 105 -1.19 25.75 -3.46
CA ARG A 105 -2.13 25.91 -4.58
C ARG A 105 -2.10 24.65 -5.43
N ASP A 106 -3.07 24.52 -6.33
CA ASP A 106 -3.02 23.55 -7.40
C ASP A 106 -1.67 23.64 -8.12
N SER A 107 -1.07 22.49 -8.34
CA SER A 107 0.29 22.45 -8.86
C SER A 107 0.53 21.25 -9.76
N VAL A 108 1.52 21.34 -10.62
CA VAL A 108 1.87 20.31 -11.60
C VAL A 108 3.28 19.77 -11.37
N VAL A 109 3.45 18.49 -11.65
CA VAL A 109 4.77 17.85 -11.80
C VAL A 109 4.88 17.28 -13.19
N THR A 110 6.02 17.51 -13.86
CA THR A 110 6.35 16.85 -15.12
C THR A 110 6.77 15.41 -14.85
N LEU A 111 5.94 14.45 -15.25
CA LEU A 111 6.21 13.03 -15.16
C LEU A 111 7.14 12.57 -16.28
N ALA A 112 6.88 13.05 -17.50
CA ALA A 112 7.66 12.75 -18.68
C ALA A 112 7.85 13.99 -19.54
N ALA A 113 9.01 14.11 -20.19
CA ALA A 113 9.30 15.14 -21.18
C ALA A 113 10.27 14.60 -22.22
N ALA A 114 10.12 15.07 -23.46
CA ALA A 114 10.98 14.71 -24.59
C ALA A 114 11.08 13.19 -24.85
N LEU A 115 10.00 12.44 -24.59
CA LEU A 115 9.91 11.04 -24.99
C LEU A 115 9.87 10.94 -26.53
N PRO A 116 10.26 9.81 -27.12
CA PRO A 116 10.00 9.55 -28.53
C PRO A 116 8.51 9.74 -28.84
N LYS A 117 8.18 10.20 -30.06
CA LYS A 117 6.78 10.27 -30.47
C LYS A 117 6.17 8.87 -30.48
N GLY A 118 5.07 8.67 -29.78
CA GLY A 118 4.43 7.36 -29.66
C GLY A 118 3.38 7.29 -28.57
N VAL A 119 2.98 6.07 -28.28
CA VAL A 119 2.11 5.75 -27.13
C VAL A 119 3.01 5.37 -25.95
N HIS A 120 2.76 5.97 -24.83
CA HIS A 120 3.46 5.74 -23.56
C HIS A 120 2.47 5.38 -22.47
N HIS A 121 2.94 4.66 -21.46
CA HIS A 121 2.14 4.26 -20.30
C HIS A 121 2.70 4.88 -19.02
N ALA A 122 1.83 5.49 -18.24
CA ALA A 122 2.15 6.05 -16.93
C ALA A 122 1.43 5.27 -15.83
N LYS A 123 2.17 4.80 -14.83
CA LYS A 123 1.67 4.26 -13.57
C LYS A 123 2.11 5.19 -12.45
N VAL A 124 1.15 5.69 -11.67
CA VAL A 124 1.41 6.60 -10.55
C VAL A 124 0.72 6.04 -9.31
N MET A 125 1.49 5.83 -8.25
CA MET A 125 0.98 5.29 -6.97
C MET A 125 1.11 6.33 -5.87
N TYR A 126 0.01 6.63 -5.16
CA TYR A 126 0.04 7.39 -3.93
C TYR A 126 0.73 6.58 -2.85
N VAL A 127 1.80 7.10 -2.24
CA VAL A 127 2.70 6.28 -1.43
C VAL A 127 2.68 6.59 0.05
N ILE A 128 1.90 7.57 0.46
CA ILE A 128 1.74 7.94 1.86
C ILE A 128 0.29 7.71 2.30
N GLU A 129 0.05 7.65 3.60
CA GLU A 129 -1.30 7.76 4.13
C GLU A 129 -1.72 9.24 4.18
N GLY A 130 -2.95 9.53 3.77
CA GLY A 130 -3.48 10.90 3.78
C GLY A 130 -3.96 11.35 5.15
N LEU A 131 -3.30 10.95 6.26
CA LEU A 131 -3.79 11.17 7.62
C LEU A 131 -3.95 12.66 7.97
N PHE A 132 -3.01 13.49 7.51
CA PHE A 132 -3.02 14.94 7.73
C PHE A 132 -3.22 15.73 6.45
N ARG A 133 -3.65 15.07 5.38
CA ARG A 133 -3.77 15.62 4.04
C ARG A 133 -5.14 15.32 3.44
N LYS A 134 -5.49 16.06 2.41
CA LYS A 134 -6.69 15.79 1.59
C LYS A 134 -6.24 15.59 0.16
N PRO A 135 -5.65 14.43 -0.15
CA PRO A 135 -5.09 14.19 -1.47
C PRO A 135 -6.17 14.15 -2.54
N GLU A 136 -5.94 14.93 -3.60
CA GLU A 136 -6.85 15.02 -4.73
C GLU A 136 -6.04 15.09 -6.04
N PHE A 137 -6.32 14.17 -6.93
CA PHE A 137 -5.83 14.18 -8.30
C PHE A 137 -6.85 14.90 -9.20
N ARG A 138 -6.41 15.95 -9.90
CA ARG A 138 -7.26 16.75 -10.78
C ARG A 138 -7.19 16.34 -12.23
N GLY A 139 -6.13 15.60 -12.60
CA GLY A 139 -5.98 15.08 -13.95
C GLY A 139 -4.55 15.14 -14.47
N PHE A 140 -4.41 14.74 -15.71
CA PHE A 140 -3.16 14.85 -16.45
C PHE A 140 -3.18 16.09 -17.35
N VAL A 141 -1.98 16.60 -17.66
CA VAL A 141 -1.81 17.70 -18.62
C VAL A 141 -0.94 17.18 -19.76
N LEU A 142 -1.47 17.25 -20.95
CA LEU A 142 -0.85 16.84 -22.20
C LEU A 142 -0.46 18.04 -23.06
N ASP A 143 0.49 17.86 -23.96
CA ASP A 143 0.79 18.84 -24.98
C ASP A 143 -0.43 19.03 -25.91
N LYS A 144 -0.54 20.20 -26.51
CA LYS A 144 -1.66 20.55 -27.42
C LYS A 144 -1.77 19.53 -28.55
N GLY A 145 -2.98 19.00 -28.75
CA GLY A 145 -3.27 18.01 -29.78
C GLY A 145 -2.86 16.56 -29.39
N CYS A 146 -2.33 16.34 -28.19
CA CYS A 146 -2.10 15.03 -27.63
C CYS A 146 -3.33 14.57 -26.81
N HIS A 147 -3.48 13.26 -26.64
CA HIS A 147 -4.66 12.70 -25.97
C HIS A 147 -4.33 11.38 -25.25
N LEU A 148 -5.20 10.99 -24.32
CA LEU A 148 -5.14 9.65 -23.73
C LEU A 148 -5.62 8.63 -24.76
N VAL A 149 -5.03 7.45 -24.68
CA VAL A 149 -5.44 6.26 -25.43
C VAL A 149 -5.77 5.12 -24.46
N GLU A 150 -6.39 4.06 -24.99
CA GLU A 150 -6.73 2.91 -24.15
C GLU A 150 -5.46 2.32 -23.50
N ALA A 151 -5.49 2.19 -22.17
CA ALA A 151 -4.41 1.60 -21.40
C ALA A 151 -4.49 0.06 -21.44
N PRO A 152 -3.38 -0.66 -21.23
CA PRO A 152 -3.42 -2.10 -21.05
C PRO A 152 -4.38 -2.49 -19.93
N ALA A 153 -5.01 -3.66 -20.07
CA ALA A 153 -5.86 -4.18 -19.02
C ALA A 153 -5.08 -4.36 -17.71
N LEU A 154 -5.70 -3.97 -16.60
CA LEU A 154 -5.14 -4.21 -15.27
C LEU A 154 -4.98 -5.72 -15.01
N PRO A 155 -3.99 -6.15 -14.19
CA PRO A 155 -3.82 -7.55 -13.84
C PRO A 155 -5.11 -8.18 -13.30
N GLU A 156 -5.41 -9.41 -13.72
CA GLU A 156 -6.60 -10.14 -13.22
C GLU A 156 -6.45 -10.59 -11.77
N ARG A 157 -5.21 -10.83 -11.32
CA ARG A 157 -4.90 -11.18 -9.93
C ARG A 157 -5.10 -9.95 -9.04
N LYS A 158 -5.90 -10.09 -7.99
CA LYS A 158 -6.27 -8.98 -7.08
C LYS A 158 -5.99 -9.37 -5.65
N ILE A 159 -5.28 -8.50 -4.94
CA ILE A 159 -4.94 -8.66 -3.53
C ILE A 159 -5.46 -7.45 -2.76
N GLU A 160 -6.03 -7.67 -1.57
CA GLU A 160 -6.24 -6.59 -0.60
C GLU A 160 -5.34 -6.80 0.61
N PHE A 161 -4.55 -5.78 0.95
CA PHE A 161 -3.80 -5.73 2.20
C PHE A 161 -4.54 -4.83 3.19
N ILE A 162 -4.86 -5.38 4.36
CA ILE A 162 -5.46 -4.65 5.47
C ILE A 162 -4.42 -4.57 6.56
N GLY A 163 -4.07 -3.34 7.01
CA GLY A 163 -2.97 -3.23 7.95
C GLY A 163 -2.84 -1.89 8.65
N ASN A 164 -1.66 -1.70 9.20
CA ASN A 164 -1.27 -0.53 9.97
C ASN A 164 -0.04 0.13 9.34
N LEU A 165 0.70 0.88 10.13
CA LEU A 165 1.95 1.56 9.79
C LEU A 165 2.96 0.69 9.01
N ILE A 166 3.04 -0.62 9.32
CA ILE A 166 3.93 -1.55 8.60
C ILE A 166 3.48 -1.70 7.15
N THR A 167 2.17 -1.76 6.91
CA THR A 167 1.61 -1.85 5.56
C THR A 167 1.64 -0.50 4.84
N CYS A 168 1.49 0.62 5.56
CA CYS A 168 1.64 1.97 4.98
C CYS A 168 3.05 2.21 4.43
N GLY A 169 4.09 1.73 5.11
CA GLY A 169 5.48 2.05 4.79
C GLY A 169 6.02 3.24 5.57
N TYR A 170 5.51 3.41 6.82
CA TYR A 170 5.91 4.45 7.76
C TYR A 170 7.43 4.58 7.85
N GLY A 171 7.96 5.74 7.45
CA GLY A 171 9.38 6.08 7.59
C GLY A 171 10.36 5.11 6.93
N VAL A 172 9.92 4.34 5.93
CA VAL A 172 10.73 3.29 5.29
C VAL A 172 11.97 3.82 4.57
N GLU A 173 11.96 5.09 4.14
CA GLU A 173 13.09 5.75 3.49
C GLU A 173 14.03 6.44 4.49
N SER A 174 13.66 6.54 5.76
CA SER A 174 14.58 7.01 6.80
C SER A 174 15.67 5.96 7.04
N ILE A 175 16.88 6.44 7.30
CA ILE A 175 18.05 5.61 7.63
C ILE A 175 18.39 5.63 9.12
N ASN A 176 17.71 6.46 9.90
CA ASN A 176 17.96 6.63 11.32
C ASN A 176 16.68 6.32 12.12
N ARG A 177 16.77 5.31 12.98
CA ARG A 177 15.66 4.88 13.85
C ARG A 177 15.12 5.95 14.80
N SER A 178 15.89 7.01 15.05
CA SER A 178 15.51 8.12 15.93
C SER A 178 14.84 9.28 15.17
N ASP A 179 14.76 9.19 13.84
CA ASP A 179 14.04 10.20 13.07
C ASP A 179 12.54 10.17 13.42
N PRO A 180 11.89 11.33 13.49
CA PRO A 180 10.44 11.39 13.59
C PRO A 180 9.78 10.90 12.29
N PHE A 181 8.47 10.75 12.33
CA PHE A 181 7.67 10.54 11.13
C PHE A 181 7.70 11.80 10.25
N GLU A 182 7.96 11.59 8.98
CA GLU A 182 7.84 12.59 7.93
C GLU A 182 7.13 11.95 6.73
N ASP A 183 6.12 12.62 6.16
CA ASP A 183 5.42 12.14 4.95
C ASP A 183 6.42 11.86 3.81
N GLU A 184 7.51 12.63 3.73
CA GLU A 184 8.53 12.46 2.70
C GLU A 184 9.28 11.13 2.81
N THR A 185 9.36 10.55 4.01
CA THR A 185 10.04 9.28 4.26
C THR A 185 9.10 8.07 4.28
N GLU A 186 7.81 8.28 4.24
CA GLU A 186 6.83 7.20 4.03
C GLU A 186 6.78 6.81 2.56
N ASN A 187 6.74 5.49 2.28
CA ASN A 187 6.69 5.03 0.91
C ASN A 187 6.13 3.61 0.77
N HIS A 188 4.84 3.52 0.44
CA HIS A 188 4.16 2.25 0.23
C HIS A 188 4.76 1.42 -0.93
N TRP A 189 5.34 2.06 -1.93
CA TRP A 189 6.00 1.38 -3.04
C TRP A 189 7.11 0.44 -2.59
N LEU A 190 7.77 0.76 -1.49
CA LEU A 190 8.90 0.00 -0.92
C LEU A 190 8.47 -1.06 0.10
N THR A 191 7.17 -1.21 0.36
CA THR A 191 6.67 -2.16 1.35
C THR A 191 6.60 -3.60 0.83
N TYR A 192 6.53 -4.54 1.78
CA TYR A 192 6.31 -5.95 1.48
C TYR A 192 5.05 -6.18 0.64
N ALA A 193 4.01 -5.36 0.84
CA ALA A 193 2.74 -5.49 0.14
C ALA A 193 2.88 -5.21 -1.36
N ASN A 194 3.52 -4.11 -1.73
CA ASN A 194 3.77 -3.79 -3.13
C ASN A 194 4.77 -4.76 -3.76
N ILE A 195 5.87 -5.10 -3.08
CA ILE A 195 6.90 -6.04 -3.59
C ILE A 195 6.27 -7.41 -3.91
N VAL A 196 5.42 -7.93 -3.01
CA VAL A 196 4.71 -9.19 -3.21
C VAL A 196 3.76 -9.09 -4.39
N SER A 197 2.99 -8.00 -4.48
CA SER A 197 2.02 -7.79 -5.56
C SER A 197 2.68 -7.75 -6.93
N ASP A 198 3.75 -6.96 -7.06
CA ASP A 198 4.51 -6.88 -8.31
C ASP A 198 5.12 -8.25 -8.68
N SER A 199 5.67 -8.98 -7.70
CA SER A 199 6.25 -10.31 -7.92
C SER A 199 5.21 -11.36 -8.33
N LEU A 200 3.95 -11.19 -7.92
CA LEU A 200 2.81 -12.05 -8.29
C LEU A 200 2.08 -11.55 -9.54
N LYS A 201 2.53 -10.46 -10.14
CA LYS A 201 1.84 -9.79 -11.26
C LYS A 201 0.36 -9.53 -10.93
N ALA A 202 0.12 -8.99 -9.74
CA ALA A 202 -1.20 -8.69 -9.21
C ALA A 202 -1.37 -7.19 -8.99
N GLN A 203 -2.58 -6.68 -9.23
CA GLN A 203 -2.98 -5.40 -8.68
C GLN A 203 -3.31 -5.56 -7.20
N HIS A 204 -3.10 -4.51 -6.40
CA HIS A 204 -3.47 -4.56 -4.98
C HIS A 204 -4.10 -3.26 -4.50
N THR A 205 -4.91 -3.40 -3.46
CA THR A 205 -5.39 -2.29 -2.64
C THR A 205 -4.79 -2.40 -1.24
N SER A 206 -4.55 -1.26 -0.59
CA SER A 206 -4.04 -1.23 0.78
C SER A 206 -5.00 -0.43 1.66
N ILE A 207 -5.69 -1.10 2.58
CA ILE A 207 -6.57 -0.47 3.55
C ILE A 207 -5.79 -0.42 4.85
N SER A 208 -4.97 0.62 5.00
CA SER A 208 -4.04 0.75 6.11
C SER A 208 -3.95 2.18 6.62
N ARG A 209 -3.67 2.33 7.91
CA ARG A 209 -3.44 3.60 8.61
C ARG A 209 -2.46 3.39 9.76
N SER A 210 -1.56 4.33 9.96
CA SER A 210 -0.66 4.32 11.11
C SER A 210 -1.42 4.40 12.43
N GLY A 211 -0.93 3.69 13.41
CA GLY A 211 -1.53 3.66 14.74
C GLY A 211 -2.79 2.82 14.89
N ILE A 212 -3.41 2.35 13.80
CA ILE A 212 -4.70 1.65 13.87
C ILE A 212 -4.56 0.21 14.37
N GLY A 213 -5.55 -0.23 15.15
CA GLY A 213 -5.69 -1.61 15.60
C GLY A 213 -7.04 -2.21 15.24
N VAL A 214 -7.25 -3.45 15.62
CA VAL A 214 -8.50 -4.16 15.37
C VAL A 214 -9.53 -3.95 16.48
N TYR A 215 -9.07 -3.62 17.70
CA TYR A 215 -9.95 -3.25 18.80
C TYR A 215 -9.54 -1.94 19.47
N ARG A 216 -8.25 -1.65 19.58
CA ARG A 216 -7.73 -0.37 20.04
C ARG A 216 -6.57 0.10 19.19
N ASN A 217 -6.44 1.40 19.06
CA ASN A 217 -5.32 2.06 18.40
C ASN A 217 -4.08 2.09 19.30
N TYR A 218 -2.95 2.53 18.78
CA TYR A 218 -1.72 2.68 19.55
C TYR A 218 -1.96 3.58 20.77
N ASN A 219 -1.60 3.12 21.96
CA ASN A 219 -1.88 3.78 23.24
C ASN A 219 -3.36 4.00 23.56
N GLY A 220 -4.28 3.38 22.85
CA GLY A 220 -5.70 3.48 23.09
C GLY A 220 -6.14 2.87 24.44
N PRO A 221 -7.36 3.15 24.86
CA PRO A 221 -7.89 2.66 26.13
C PRO A 221 -8.04 1.14 26.15
N LYS A 222 -8.01 0.54 27.34
CA LYS A 222 -8.21 -0.91 27.49
C LYS A 222 -9.55 -1.40 26.92
N THR A 223 -10.55 -0.53 26.93
CA THR A 223 -11.91 -0.82 26.43
C THR A 223 -12.02 -0.81 24.92
N GLY A 224 -11.00 -0.35 24.20
CA GLY A 224 -10.96 -0.22 22.76
C GLY A 224 -11.30 1.18 22.25
N ASP A 225 -10.99 1.44 21.00
CA ASP A 225 -11.28 2.70 20.29
C ASP A 225 -12.44 2.51 19.33
N ALA A 226 -13.24 3.56 19.15
CA ALA A 226 -14.37 3.55 18.23
C ALA A 226 -13.92 3.68 16.76
N ASP A 227 -12.83 4.41 16.50
CA ASP A 227 -12.25 4.65 15.17
C ASP A 227 -11.17 3.64 14.78
N ASN A 228 -11.36 2.38 15.17
CA ASN A 228 -10.49 1.26 14.84
C ASN A 228 -10.66 0.77 13.38
N MET A 229 -9.85 -0.20 12.96
CA MET A 229 -9.92 -0.73 11.59
C MET A 229 -11.30 -1.29 11.20
N PRO A 230 -12.02 -2.08 12.01
CA PRO A 230 -13.37 -2.54 11.69
C PRO A 230 -14.33 -1.43 11.29
N TRP A 231 -14.28 -0.30 11.98
CA TRP A 231 -15.11 0.85 11.68
C TRP A 231 -14.67 1.57 10.39
N GLN A 232 -13.36 1.86 10.27
CA GLN A 232 -12.78 2.53 9.10
C GLN A 232 -12.96 1.75 7.80
N TYR A 233 -12.96 0.42 7.87
CA TYR A 233 -13.01 -0.48 6.72
C TYR A 233 -14.25 -0.31 5.83
N GLU A 234 -15.34 0.18 6.39
CA GLU A 234 -16.59 0.39 5.66
C GLU A 234 -16.59 1.60 4.72
N TYR A 235 -15.61 2.50 4.83
CA TYR A 235 -15.64 3.79 4.16
C TYR A 235 -14.65 3.90 2.99
N THR A 236 -15.02 4.73 2.00
CA THR A 236 -14.17 5.03 0.84
C THR A 236 -12.92 5.77 1.25
N LEU A 237 -13.06 6.75 2.16
CA LEU A 237 -11.97 7.53 2.75
C LEU A 237 -11.99 7.33 4.26
N PHE A 238 -10.81 7.17 4.91
CA PHE A 238 -10.77 6.83 6.33
C PHE A 238 -11.06 8.01 7.27
N ASP A 239 -11.00 9.23 6.76
CA ASP A 239 -11.27 10.47 7.51
C ASP A 239 -12.63 11.11 7.17
N GLN A 240 -13.38 10.55 6.24
CA GLN A 240 -14.68 11.03 5.80
C GLN A 240 -15.66 9.86 5.78
N HIS A 241 -16.70 9.95 6.59
CA HIS A 241 -17.61 8.82 6.89
C HIS A 241 -19.02 9.01 6.29
N ASP A 242 -19.13 9.84 5.31
CA ASP A 242 -20.34 10.12 4.53
C ASP A 242 -20.47 9.23 3.28
N GLU A 243 -19.37 8.58 2.85
CA GLU A 243 -19.36 7.69 1.70
C GLU A 243 -18.87 6.29 2.09
N LYS A 244 -19.76 5.31 2.07
CA LYS A 244 -19.38 3.91 2.23
C LYS A 244 -18.76 3.37 0.98
N TRP A 245 -17.76 2.50 1.16
CA TRP A 245 -17.13 1.80 0.06
C TRP A 245 -18.07 0.76 -0.55
N ASP A 246 -18.21 0.79 -1.85
CA ASP A 246 -18.87 -0.27 -2.61
C ASP A 246 -17.90 -1.42 -2.89
N PHE A 247 -17.96 -2.45 -2.06
CA PHE A 247 -17.08 -3.61 -2.15
C PHE A 247 -17.22 -4.39 -3.47
N ALA A 248 -18.30 -4.22 -4.23
CA ALA A 248 -18.45 -4.85 -5.53
C ALA A 248 -17.47 -4.32 -6.58
N LYS A 249 -16.98 -3.09 -6.40
CA LYS A 249 -15.98 -2.46 -7.30
C LYS A 249 -14.62 -3.17 -7.30
N TYR A 250 -14.28 -3.88 -6.22
CA TYR A 250 -13.03 -4.60 -6.10
C TYR A 250 -13.23 -5.89 -5.32
N GLN A 251 -13.12 -7.02 -6.01
CA GLN A 251 -13.27 -8.36 -5.44
C GLN A 251 -11.92 -9.10 -5.52
N PRO A 252 -11.11 -9.10 -4.44
CA PRO A 252 -9.82 -9.76 -4.42
C PRO A 252 -9.96 -11.28 -4.30
N GLN A 253 -9.04 -12.02 -4.89
CA GLN A 253 -8.90 -13.45 -4.65
C GLN A 253 -8.12 -13.76 -3.36
N LEU A 254 -7.32 -12.78 -2.89
CA LEU A 254 -6.49 -12.90 -1.70
C LEU A 254 -6.63 -11.66 -0.82
N VAL A 255 -6.83 -11.87 0.48
CA VAL A 255 -6.80 -10.80 1.50
C VAL A 255 -5.73 -11.14 2.53
N CYS A 256 -4.84 -10.19 2.80
CA CYS A 256 -3.80 -10.31 3.83
C CYS A 256 -4.06 -9.30 4.95
N ILE A 257 -4.25 -9.76 6.19
CA ILE A 257 -4.58 -8.91 7.35
C ILE A 257 -3.38 -8.86 8.29
N ASN A 258 -2.73 -7.69 8.39
CA ASN A 258 -1.58 -7.44 9.27
C ASN A 258 -1.96 -6.44 10.37
N LEU A 259 -2.73 -6.90 11.35
CA LEU A 259 -3.22 -6.12 12.48
C LEU A 259 -2.87 -6.79 13.81
N GLY A 260 -2.77 -5.99 14.89
CA GLY A 260 -2.47 -6.45 16.24
C GLY A 260 -1.22 -5.80 16.83
N THR A 261 -0.32 -5.25 16.02
CA THR A 261 0.86 -4.54 16.51
C THR A 261 0.45 -3.37 17.43
N ASN A 262 -0.48 -2.52 17.00
CA ASN A 262 -0.93 -1.38 17.81
C ASN A 262 -1.79 -1.82 18.99
N ASP A 263 -2.60 -2.85 18.81
CA ASP A 263 -3.43 -3.41 19.89
C ASP A 263 -2.61 -3.89 21.09
N LEU A 264 -1.42 -4.48 20.83
CA LEU A 264 -0.65 -5.23 21.82
C LEU A 264 0.72 -4.61 22.19
N SER A 265 1.19 -3.57 21.46
CA SER A 265 2.53 -3.00 21.65
C SER A 265 2.70 -2.21 22.95
N THR A 266 1.62 -1.72 23.54
CA THR A 266 1.65 -0.94 24.76
C THR A 266 0.90 -1.63 25.91
N LYS A 267 1.18 -1.22 27.15
CA LYS A 267 0.55 -1.81 28.34
C LYS A 267 -0.97 -1.63 28.36
N ASN A 268 -1.64 -2.34 29.25
CA ASN A 268 -3.09 -2.23 29.49
C ASN A 268 -3.99 -2.65 28.32
N TYR A 269 -3.54 -3.54 27.46
CA TYR A 269 -4.44 -4.15 26.48
C TYR A 269 -5.28 -5.28 27.12
N ASP A 270 -6.38 -5.60 26.49
CA ASP A 270 -7.22 -6.74 26.80
C ASP A 270 -7.18 -7.76 25.67
N ILE A 271 -6.52 -8.89 25.92
CA ILE A 271 -6.33 -9.94 24.92
C ILE A 271 -7.65 -10.60 24.49
N GLN A 272 -8.65 -10.62 25.38
CA GLN A 272 -9.96 -11.20 25.06
C GLN A 272 -10.76 -10.25 24.15
N LEU A 273 -10.67 -8.94 24.39
CA LEU A 273 -11.24 -7.93 23.50
C LEU A 273 -10.55 -7.95 22.14
N TYR A 274 -9.22 -8.10 22.10
CA TYR A 274 -8.48 -8.27 20.85
C TYR A 274 -9.01 -9.48 20.07
N GLU A 275 -9.10 -10.67 20.69
CA GLU A 275 -9.62 -11.87 20.05
C GLU A 275 -11.06 -11.68 19.57
N LYS A 276 -11.94 -11.15 20.41
CA LYS A 276 -13.36 -10.91 20.08
C LYS A 276 -13.50 -10.02 18.85
N ASN A 277 -12.81 -8.89 18.84
CA ASN A 277 -12.89 -7.93 17.74
C ASN A 277 -12.24 -8.46 16.46
N TYR A 278 -11.15 -9.20 16.57
CA TYR A 278 -10.52 -9.83 15.40
C TYR A 278 -11.46 -10.86 14.76
N ARG A 279 -12.14 -11.69 15.55
CA ARG A 279 -13.15 -12.64 15.07
C ARG A 279 -14.31 -11.93 14.37
N MET A 280 -14.80 -10.84 14.93
CA MET A 280 -15.86 -10.02 14.31
C MET A 280 -15.39 -9.41 12.99
N PHE A 281 -14.19 -8.86 12.97
CA PHE A 281 -13.61 -8.25 11.77
C PHE A 281 -13.36 -9.29 10.67
N LEU A 282 -12.85 -10.48 11.02
CA LEU A 282 -12.69 -11.57 10.06
C LEU A 282 -14.03 -11.97 9.40
N LYS A 283 -15.12 -12.02 10.17
CA LYS A 283 -16.46 -12.26 9.64
C LYS A 283 -16.92 -11.13 8.70
N THR A 284 -16.62 -9.88 9.05
CA THR A 284 -16.93 -8.74 8.18
C THR A 284 -16.18 -8.86 6.86
N VAL A 285 -14.86 -9.09 6.87
CA VAL A 285 -14.06 -9.25 5.65
C VAL A 285 -14.59 -10.43 4.81
N ARG A 286 -14.90 -11.56 5.42
CA ARG A 286 -15.49 -12.72 4.75
C ARG A 286 -16.82 -12.39 4.09
N SER A 287 -17.67 -11.61 4.74
CA SER A 287 -18.97 -11.21 4.18
C SER A 287 -18.84 -10.32 2.95
N LYS A 288 -17.76 -9.51 2.87
CA LYS A 288 -17.46 -8.65 1.72
C LYS A 288 -16.83 -9.44 0.58
N TYR A 289 -16.05 -10.45 0.90
CA TYR A 289 -15.27 -11.25 -0.05
C TYR A 289 -15.49 -12.75 0.17
N PRO A 290 -16.66 -13.28 -0.25
CA PRO A 290 -17.07 -14.65 0.08
C PRO A 290 -16.16 -15.73 -0.49
N HIS A 291 -15.42 -15.44 -1.56
CA HIS A 291 -14.58 -16.42 -2.25
C HIS A 291 -13.06 -16.21 -2.01
N ALA A 292 -12.66 -15.12 -1.37
CA ALA A 292 -11.25 -14.82 -1.15
C ALA A 292 -10.59 -15.82 -0.20
N LYS A 293 -9.31 -16.13 -0.43
CA LYS A 293 -8.46 -16.70 0.61
C LYS A 293 -8.00 -15.58 1.52
N ILE A 294 -8.14 -15.77 2.83
CA ILE A 294 -7.77 -14.77 3.84
C ILE A 294 -6.59 -15.29 4.65
N VAL A 295 -5.52 -14.52 4.71
CA VAL A 295 -4.32 -14.82 5.46
C VAL A 295 -4.16 -13.81 6.60
N MET A 296 -4.21 -14.27 7.83
CA MET A 296 -3.93 -13.46 9.01
C MET A 296 -2.41 -13.48 9.28
N LEU A 297 -1.77 -12.31 9.24
CA LEU A 297 -0.33 -12.12 9.41
C LEU A 297 -0.01 -11.64 10.83
N THR A 298 1.18 -12.02 11.35
CA THR A 298 1.81 -11.30 12.46
C THR A 298 2.97 -10.46 11.93
N GLY A 299 3.01 -9.18 12.32
CA GLY A 299 4.08 -8.26 11.91
C GLY A 299 5.41 -8.52 12.64
N PRO A 300 6.52 -7.88 12.22
CA PRO A 300 7.86 -8.12 12.77
C PRO A 300 8.19 -7.30 14.02
N MET A 301 7.33 -6.37 14.46
CA MET A 301 7.69 -5.33 15.42
C MET A 301 7.37 -5.66 16.89
N LEU A 302 6.43 -6.56 17.16
CA LEU A 302 6.10 -6.94 18.54
C LEU A 302 7.25 -7.71 19.19
N GLY A 303 7.48 -7.45 20.48
CA GLY A 303 8.38 -8.25 21.29
C GLY A 303 7.91 -9.72 21.38
N GLU A 304 8.82 -10.62 21.73
CA GLU A 304 8.56 -12.07 21.72
C GLU A 304 7.32 -12.46 22.56
N LYS A 305 7.17 -11.86 23.74
CA LYS A 305 6.05 -12.14 24.66
C LYS A 305 4.69 -11.77 24.04
N GLU A 306 4.55 -10.56 23.52
CA GLU A 306 3.31 -10.06 22.92
C GLU A 306 3.01 -10.75 21.60
N SER A 307 4.04 -11.01 20.81
CA SER A 307 3.91 -11.77 19.55
C SER A 307 3.46 -13.21 19.82
N SER A 308 3.98 -13.89 20.86
CA SER A 308 3.53 -15.23 21.25
C SER A 308 2.05 -15.25 21.60
N LYS A 309 1.57 -14.25 22.35
CA LYS A 309 0.13 -14.10 22.67
C LYS A 309 -0.70 -13.86 21.41
N GLN A 310 -0.24 -12.98 20.53
CA GLN A 310 -0.91 -12.71 19.25
C GLN A 310 -1.03 -13.99 18.42
N ARG A 311 0.06 -14.73 18.24
CA ARG A 311 0.08 -16.00 17.50
C ARG A 311 -0.90 -17.01 18.08
N THR A 312 -0.89 -17.19 19.40
CA THR A 312 -1.82 -18.10 20.09
C THR A 312 -3.28 -17.74 19.81
N VAL A 313 -3.63 -16.44 19.85
CA VAL A 313 -4.99 -15.99 19.55
C VAL A 313 -5.33 -16.25 18.09
N LEU A 314 -4.47 -15.86 17.17
CA LEU A 314 -4.74 -16.00 15.74
C LEU A 314 -4.77 -17.47 15.30
N ASP A 315 -3.97 -18.35 15.90
CA ASP A 315 -4.01 -19.80 15.67
C ASP A 315 -5.35 -20.39 16.08
N ARG A 316 -5.87 -19.98 17.25
CA ARG A 316 -7.19 -20.40 17.75
C ARG A 316 -8.31 -19.88 16.82
N ILE A 317 -8.25 -18.62 16.40
CA ILE A 317 -9.22 -18.05 15.43
C ILE A 317 -9.19 -18.85 14.13
N CYS A 318 -7.99 -19.13 13.61
CA CYS A 318 -7.82 -19.89 12.37
C CYS A 318 -8.37 -21.33 12.49
N ALA A 319 -8.05 -22.02 13.56
CA ALA A 319 -8.53 -23.38 13.81
C ALA A 319 -10.06 -23.43 13.92
N ASP A 320 -10.67 -22.47 14.62
CA ASP A 320 -12.12 -22.39 14.76
C ASP A 320 -12.79 -22.03 13.42
N ALA A 321 -12.28 -21.05 12.70
CA ALA A 321 -12.81 -20.67 11.40
C ALA A 321 -12.74 -21.83 10.39
N ASN A 322 -11.66 -22.59 10.41
CA ASN A 322 -11.44 -23.72 9.50
C ASN A 322 -12.40 -24.92 9.75
N LYS A 323 -13.21 -24.90 10.79
CA LYS A 323 -14.28 -25.90 10.97
C LYS A 323 -15.33 -25.77 9.87
N THR A 324 -15.59 -24.54 9.40
CA THR A 324 -16.62 -24.23 8.40
C THR A 324 -16.10 -23.52 7.14
N ASP A 325 -14.94 -22.87 7.20
CA ASP A 325 -14.34 -22.11 6.11
C ASP A 325 -12.87 -22.50 5.90
N LYS A 326 -12.59 -23.29 4.87
CA LYS A 326 -11.25 -23.79 4.56
C LYS A 326 -10.32 -22.75 3.90
N ASN A 327 -10.79 -21.53 3.69
CA ASN A 327 -10.05 -20.46 3.05
C ASN A 327 -9.48 -19.42 4.05
N ILE A 328 -9.28 -19.81 5.29
CA ILE A 328 -8.65 -18.99 6.34
C ILE A 328 -7.28 -19.58 6.68
N TYR A 329 -6.23 -18.77 6.62
CA TYR A 329 -4.84 -19.16 6.76
C TYR A 329 -4.09 -18.24 7.72
N ARG A 330 -2.89 -18.64 8.07
CA ARG A 330 -1.96 -17.94 8.95
C ARG A 330 -0.58 -17.86 8.34
N PHE A 331 0.11 -16.73 8.59
CA PHE A 331 1.53 -16.57 8.30
C PHE A 331 2.18 -15.64 9.33
N ASP A 332 3.36 -16.02 9.82
CA ASP A 332 4.11 -15.23 10.80
C ASP A 332 5.40 -14.72 10.18
N PHE A 333 5.57 -13.42 10.15
CA PHE A 333 6.86 -12.83 9.81
C PHE A 333 7.90 -13.09 10.92
N SER A 334 9.15 -13.20 10.53
CA SER A 334 10.25 -13.20 11.49
C SER A 334 10.41 -11.82 12.13
N PHE A 335 10.87 -11.79 13.40
CA PHE A 335 11.11 -10.54 14.12
C PHE A 335 12.20 -9.69 13.44
N GLN A 336 12.01 -8.38 13.43
CA GLN A 336 13.10 -7.47 13.11
C GLN A 336 14.11 -7.42 14.27
N LYS A 337 15.40 -7.57 13.93
CA LYS A 337 16.50 -7.62 14.91
C LYS A 337 17.43 -6.41 14.82
N GLY A 338 17.20 -5.54 13.85
CA GLY A 338 18.05 -4.37 13.60
C GLY A 338 19.27 -4.65 12.72
N ASP A 339 19.53 -5.91 12.35
CA ASP A 339 20.58 -6.31 11.42
C ASP A 339 20.40 -5.76 10.00
N LEU A 340 19.17 -5.44 9.63
CA LEU A 340 18.81 -4.80 8.37
C LEU A 340 18.54 -3.29 8.52
N GLY A 341 18.92 -2.71 9.66
CA GLY A 341 18.59 -1.32 10.00
C GLY A 341 17.12 -1.13 10.37
N TYR A 342 16.77 0.12 10.63
CA TYR A 342 15.41 0.56 10.92
C TYR A 342 15.08 1.78 10.07
N GLY A 343 13.83 1.93 9.73
CA GLY A 343 13.23 3.19 9.30
C GLY A 343 12.98 4.13 10.49
N ALA A 344 12.26 5.25 10.27
CA ALA A 344 11.91 6.19 11.32
C ALA A 344 11.20 5.51 12.50
N SER A 345 11.44 6.00 13.71
CA SER A 345 10.78 5.54 14.94
C SER A 345 10.78 4.01 15.12
N TRP A 346 11.92 3.36 14.79
CA TRP A 346 12.11 1.90 14.92
C TRP A 346 11.22 1.03 14.00
N HIS A 347 10.65 1.61 12.96
CA HIS A 347 9.84 0.86 12.00
C HIS A 347 10.69 0.03 11.04
N PRO A 348 10.08 -0.91 10.30
CA PRO A 348 10.82 -1.71 9.34
C PRO A 348 11.50 -0.85 8.28
N SER A 349 12.80 -1.07 8.08
CA SER A 349 13.54 -0.46 6.99
C SER A 349 13.12 -1.04 5.63
N MET A 350 13.56 -0.42 4.54
CA MET A 350 13.39 -0.96 3.18
C MET A 350 13.93 -2.40 3.06
N LEU A 351 15.08 -2.70 3.68
CA LEU A 351 15.65 -4.05 3.66
C LEU A 351 14.80 -5.04 4.47
N GLN A 352 14.23 -4.59 5.60
CA GLN A 352 13.30 -5.40 6.37
C GLN A 352 12.01 -5.70 5.58
N HIS A 353 11.48 -4.74 4.84
CA HIS A 353 10.34 -4.97 3.95
C HIS A 353 10.66 -5.95 2.82
N ARG A 354 11.85 -5.88 2.23
CA ARG A 354 12.32 -6.87 1.24
C ARG A 354 12.40 -8.27 1.84
N LYS A 355 12.90 -8.39 3.08
CA LYS A 355 12.92 -9.67 3.81
C LYS A 355 11.52 -10.19 4.05
N MET A 356 10.59 -9.36 4.53
CA MET A 356 9.19 -9.74 4.71
C MET A 356 8.57 -10.24 3.40
N ALA A 357 8.80 -9.54 2.30
CA ALA A 357 8.32 -9.99 0.99
C ALA A 357 8.93 -11.34 0.58
N ALA A 358 10.23 -11.55 0.80
CA ALA A 358 10.90 -12.80 0.50
C ALA A 358 10.39 -13.99 1.35
N GLU A 359 9.95 -13.73 2.59
CA GLU A 359 9.33 -14.73 3.46
C GLU A 359 7.89 -15.07 3.01
N LEU A 360 7.09 -14.06 2.69
CA LEU A 360 5.67 -14.22 2.38
C LEU A 360 5.42 -14.78 0.97
N LEU A 361 6.21 -14.37 -0.01
CA LEU A 361 5.99 -14.66 -1.42
C LEU A 361 5.92 -16.17 -1.75
N PRO A 362 6.82 -17.05 -1.27
CA PRO A 362 6.74 -18.49 -1.54
C PRO A 362 5.46 -19.11 -0.98
N PHE A 363 5.03 -18.67 0.21
CA PHE A 363 3.79 -19.12 0.83
C PHE A 363 2.58 -18.75 -0.03
N LEU A 364 2.48 -17.50 -0.48
CA LEU A 364 1.35 -17.02 -1.29
C LEU A 364 1.34 -17.65 -2.69
N ARG A 365 2.52 -17.84 -3.34
CA ARG A 365 2.60 -18.56 -4.62
C ARG A 365 2.01 -19.96 -4.52
N LYS A 366 2.40 -20.70 -3.49
CA LYS A 366 1.88 -22.05 -3.24
C LYS A 366 0.38 -22.00 -2.92
N LEU A 367 -0.04 -21.11 -2.03
CA LEU A 367 -1.43 -20.98 -1.60
C LEU A 367 -2.37 -20.66 -2.75
N MET A 368 -1.99 -19.73 -3.61
CA MET A 368 -2.83 -19.23 -4.71
C MET A 368 -2.61 -19.98 -6.04
N ASN A 369 -1.59 -20.84 -6.12
CA ASN A 369 -1.12 -21.43 -7.38
C ASN A 369 -0.79 -20.33 -8.42
N TRP A 370 -0.16 -19.25 -7.95
CA TRP A 370 0.28 -18.13 -8.78
C TRP A 370 1.79 -18.23 -9.00
N ASN A 371 2.16 -18.64 -10.19
CA ASN A 371 3.56 -18.75 -10.60
C ASN A 371 4.08 -17.43 -11.15
#